data_c866d744046bdc600ccd77c09e3473d7
#
_entry.id   c866d744046bdc600ccd77c09e3473d7
#
_cell.length_a   1.000
_cell.length_b   1.000
_cell.length_c   1.000
_cell.angle_alpha   90.00
_cell.angle_beta   90.00
_cell.angle_gamma   90.00
#
_symmetry.space_group_name_H-M   'P 1'
#
loop_
_entity.id
_entity.type
_entity.pdbx_description
1 polymer ?
#
loop_
_entity_poly.entity_id
_entity_poly.type
_entity_poly.pdbx_seq_one_letter_code
_entity_poly.pdbx_strand_id
1 'polypeptide(L)'
;LASGLGLALLLGGCGGQVQQGQDQNSGSTPAGVDKPLLLVSYAVTKSAYDRILPRFQAAWKAQTGKELAIRTSYGGSASQTRAIIDGLDADVAALALAGDVLKLEKAGLVDPGWEKELPNGSIITNSVVAFLTRPGNPKGVKQWADLARPGVSVITANPKTSGGARWNFLGLWGSVARTGGTEAQAKDFVSAVYRKVDNLPKDAREATDTFLKRGQGDVLLNYENEAIQATKAGELQTPFVVPEVNVRIEGPVVIVDRNVERHGNRPAAEALAKYLSSEAAQRIFAEEGFRPVHPQVWDQVRSRFAPVKTLFDAASFGGWKSIDQTFFAKGAVWDQLFAEKR
;
A
#
# COMPACT_ATOMS: atom_id res chain seq x y z
N LEU A 1 24.34 -74.26 33.48
CA LEU A 1 25.40 -73.76 34.38
C LEU A 1 25.17 -72.29 34.66
N ALA A 2 24.65 -72.04 35.77
CA ALA A 2 25.06 -71.33 36.99
C ALA A 2 24.71 -69.83 36.94
N SER A 3 23.78 -69.50 37.77
CA SER A 3 23.84 -68.75 39.03
C SER A 3 23.88 -67.25 38.80
N GLY A 4 22.96 -66.46 39.17
CA GLY A 4 22.37 -66.29 40.50
C GLY A 4 22.92 -64.97 41.06
N LEU A 5 22.14 -64.03 41.35
CA LEU A 5 22.03 -63.29 42.60
C LEU A 5 21.10 -62.08 42.43
N GLY A 6 20.07 -62.07 43.20
CA GLY A 6 19.19 -60.94 43.36
C GLY A 6 19.80 -59.91 44.32
N LEU A 7 19.41 -58.65 44.15
CA LEU A 7 19.47 -57.67 45.22
C LEU A 7 18.25 -56.77 45.12
N ALA A 8 17.36 -56.92 46.07
CA ALA A 8 16.24 -56.00 46.31
C ALA A 8 16.75 -54.76 46.96
N LEU A 9 16.31 -53.60 46.50
CA LEU A 9 16.44 -52.36 47.28
C LEU A 9 15.14 -51.54 47.17
N LEU A 10 14.76 -51.11 48.29
CA LEU A 10 13.53 -50.55 48.78
C LEU A 10 13.10 -49.25 48.12
N LEU A 11 11.81 -49.12 47.99
CA LEU A 11 10.99 -47.97 47.66
C LEU A 11 11.25 -46.80 48.64
N GLY A 12 11.54 -45.64 48.07
CA GLY A 12 11.41 -44.33 48.71
C GLY A 12 10.55 -43.44 47.82
N GLY A 13 9.26 -43.33 48.13
CA GLY A 13 8.37 -42.41 47.49
C GLY A 13 8.61 -40.98 47.92
N CYS A 14 8.80 -40.08 46.96
CA CYS A 14 8.58 -38.66 47.15
C CYS A 14 7.70 -38.19 46.03
N GLY A 15 6.43 -37.92 46.34
CA GLY A 15 5.52 -37.21 45.49
C GLY A 15 5.96 -35.77 45.28
N GLY A 16 6.48 -35.50 44.10
CA GLY A 16 6.67 -34.14 43.62
C GLY A 16 5.46 -33.75 42.76
N GLN A 17 4.59 -32.90 43.29
CA GLN A 17 3.58 -32.21 42.54
C GLN A 17 4.28 -31.36 41.47
N VAL A 18 4.06 -31.68 40.20
CA VAL A 18 4.40 -30.80 39.09
C VAL A 18 3.37 -29.68 39.09
N GLN A 19 3.77 -28.56 39.71
CA GLN A 19 3.08 -27.29 39.58
C GLN A 19 3.24 -26.83 38.14
N GLN A 20 2.16 -26.92 37.36
CA GLN A 20 2.05 -26.23 36.07
C GLN A 20 2.11 -24.72 36.33
N GLY A 21 3.30 -24.17 36.18
CA GLY A 21 3.49 -22.74 36.08
C GLY A 21 2.81 -22.25 34.83
N GLN A 22 1.65 -21.65 34.98
CA GLN A 22 1.11 -20.73 33.96
C GLN A 22 2.02 -19.52 33.96
N ASP A 23 2.97 -19.51 33.04
CA ASP A 23 3.68 -18.28 32.67
C ASP A 23 2.69 -17.33 31.97
N GLN A 24 1.87 -16.65 32.76
CA GLN A 24 1.27 -15.39 32.37
C GLN A 24 2.35 -14.34 32.42
N ASN A 25 3.18 -14.29 31.37
CA ASN A 25 4.09 -13.19 31.17
C ASN A 25 3.29 -11.96 30.65
N SER A 26 2.47 -11.38 31.53
CA SER A 26 1.99 -10.02 31.39
C SER A 26 3.16 -9.08 31.63
N GLY A 27 4.08 -9.00 30.65
CA GLY A 27 5.21 -8.09 30.70
C GLY A 27 4.68 -6.67 30.86
N SER A 28 4.74 -6.15 32.09
CA SER A 28 4.51 -4.73 32.36
C SER A 28 5.51 -3.93 31.52
N THR A 29 4.99 -3.05 30.65
CA THR A 29 5.83 -2.11 29.89
C THR A 29 6.70 -1.32 30.88
N PRO A 30 8.02 -1.23 30.69
CA PRO A 30 8.87 -0.47 31.59
C PRO A 30 8.37 0.97 31.73
N ALA A 31 8.55 1.57 32.92
CA ALA A 31 8.20 2.96 33.15
C ALA A 31 8.92 3.86 32.13
N GLY A 32 8.18 4.77 31.48
CA GLY A 32 8.72 5.66 30.45
C GLY A 32 8.73 5.09 29.02
N VAL A 33 8.15 3.89 28.78
CA VAL A 33 7.99 3.31 27.44
C VAL A 33 6.51 3.04 27.20
N ASP A 34 5.99 3.44 26.04
CA ASP A 34 4.63 3.10 25.62
C ASP A 34 4.57 1.76 24.90
N LYS A 35 3.37 1.18 24.82
CA LYS A 35 3.14 -0.05 24.05
C LYS A 35 3.48 0.19 22.58
N PRO A 36 4.20 -0.75 21.93
CA PRO A 36 4.64 -0.57 20.55
C PRO A 36 3.46 -0.50 19.59
N LEU A 37 3.68 0.17 18.45
CA LEU A 37 2.76 0.16 17.32
C LEU A 37 3.28 -0.72 16.18
N LEU A 38 2.37 -1.30 15.41
CA LEU A 38 2.65 -1.85 14.09
C LEU A 38 1.92 -1.03 13.03
N LEU A 39 2.70 -0.32 12.21
CA LEU A 39 2.23 0.34 11.00
C LEU A 39 2.35 -0.62 9.81
N VAL A 40 1.24 -0.88 9.15
CA VAL A 40 1.20 -1.66 7.91
C VAL A 40 0.91 -0.74 6.74
N SER A 41 1.72 -0.80 5.68
CA SER A 41 1.54 0.09 4.52
C SER A 41 1.91 -0.57 3.19
N TYR A 42 1.52 0.09 2.10
CA TYR A 42 1.93 -0.35 0.77
C TYR A 42 3.39 0.05 0.46
N ALA A 43 4.05 -0.77 -0.39
CA ALA A 43 5.50 -0.79 -0.50
C ALA A 43 6.15 0.56 -0.86
N VAL A 44 5.49 1.36 -1.71
CA VAL A 44 6.06 2.61 -2.24
C VAL A 44 6.14 3.76 -1.21
N THR A 45 5.51 3.60 -0.05
CA THR A 45 5.55 4.60 1.03
C THR A 45 6.75 4.46 1.96
N LYS A 46 7.51 3.36 1.83
CA LYS A 46 8.58 3.03 2.78
C LYS A 46 9.56 4.18 2.98
N SER A 47 10.07 4.79 1.90
CA SER A 47 11.03 5.90 1.99
C SER A 47 10.48 7.10 2.76
N ALA A 48 9.20 7.43 2.61
CA ALA A 48 8.55 8.49 3.36
C ALA A 48 8.44 8.14 4.84
N TYR A 49 8.00 6.91 5.17
CA TYR A 49 7.87 6.50 6.56
C TYR A 49 9.21 6.35 7.28
N ASP A 50 10.27 5.91 6.61
CA ASP A 50 11.62 5.85 7.18
C ASP A 50 12.09 7.25 7.69
N ARG A 51 11.56 8.33 7.11
CA ARG A 51 11.85 9.72 7.50
C ARG A 51 10.81 10.32 8.46
N ILE A 52 9.54 9.93 8.33
CA ILE A 52 8.43 10.45 9.14
C ILE A 52 8.43 9.84 10.53
N LEU A 53 8.58 8.52 10.65
CA LEU A 53 8.41 7.82 11.93
C LEU A 53 9.40 8.26 13.00
N PRO A 54 10.70 8.45 12.73
CA PRO A 54 11.62 8.98 13.75
C PRO A 54 11.23 10.38 14.25
N ARG A 55 10.68 11.23 13.39
CA ARG A 55 10.21 12.56 13.79
C ARG A 55 8.94 12.49 14.63
N PHE A 56 8.02 11.61 14.29
CA PHE A 56 6.86 11.35 15.11
C PHE A 56 7.25 10.80 16.49
N GLN A 57 8.16 9.83 16.56
CA GLN A 57 8.66 9.27 17.83
C GLN A 57 9.28 10.35 18.72
N ALA A 58 10.08 11.26 18.15
CA ALA A 58 10.63 12.39 18.87
C ALA A 58 9.56 13.36 19.39
N ALA A 59 8.55 13.67 18.57
CA ALA A 59 7.41 14.52 18.95
C ALA A 59 6.58 13.84 20.06
N TRP A 60 6.31 12.54 19.94
CA TRP A 60 5.61 11.75 20.96
C TRP A 60 6.34 11.79 22.31
N LYS A 61 7.65 11.54 22.28
CA LYS A 61 8.48 11.61 23.50
C LYS A 61 8.47 13.00 24.12
N ALA A 62 8.58 14.05 23.31
CA ALA A 62 8.52 15.43 23.78
C ALA A 62 7.19 15.77 24.44
N GLN A 63 6.09 15.26 23.90
CA GLN A 63 4.73 15.52 24.40
C GLN A 63 4.38 14.68 25.64
N THR A 64 4.76 13.40 25.66
CA THR A 64 4.30 12.44 26.67
C THR A 64 5.36 12.07 27.70
N GLY A 65 6.62 12.37 27.44
CA GLY A 65 7.77 11.89 28.23
C GLY A 65 8.12 10.42 28.00
N LYS A 66 7.43 9.70 27.09
CA LYS A 66 7.55 8.26 26.88
C LYS A 66 8.18 7.92 25.53
N GLU A 67 8.99 6.88 25.52
CA GLU A 67 9.47 6.26 24.28
C GLU A 67 8.35 5.44 23.61
N LEU A 68 8.31 5.44 22.28
CA LEU A 68 7.38 4.67 21.49
C LEU A 68 8.13 3.87 20.42
N ALA A 69 8.07 2.55 20.49
CA ALA A 69 8.59 1.70 19.42
C ALA A 69 7.54 1.55 18.31
N ILE A 70 7.96 1.70 17.06
CA ILE A 70 7.10 1.49 15.89
C ILE A 70 7.75 0.46 14.99
N ARG A 71 7.05 -0.65 14.78
CA ARG A 71 7.39 -1.66 13.78
C ARG A 71 6.63 -1.36 12.49
N THR A 72 7.16 -1.80 11.36
CA THR A 72 6.55 -1.56 10.04
C THR A 72 6.48 -2.84 9.23
N SER A 73 5.43 -2.96 8.41
CA SER A 73 5.30 -4.01 7.40
C SER A 73 4.90 -3.37 6.07
N TYR A 74 5.60 -3.73 4.99
CA TYR A 74 5.39 -3.18 3.66
C TYR A 74 5.16 -4.28 2.62
N GLY A 75 4.26 -4.05 1.68
CA GLY A 75 3.96 -4.98 0.59
C GLY A 75 2.87 -4.44 -0.33
N GLY A 76 2.31 -5.28 -1.18
CA GLY A 76 1.14 -4.90 -1.97
C GLY A 76 -0.07 -4.62 -1.07
N SER A 77 -0.80 -3.53 -1.30
CA SER A 77 -1.90 -3.09 -0.43
C SER A 77 -2.95 -4.19 -0.18
N ALA A 78 -3.38 -4.88 -1.24
CA ALA A 78 -4.33 -5.98 -1.09
C ALA A 78 -3.74 -7.20 -0.36
N SER A 79 -2.42 -7.43 -0.45
CA SER A 79 -1.72 -8.47 0.32
C SER A 79 -1.65 -8.11 1.79
N GLN A 80 -1.34 -6.84 2.11
CA GLN A 80 -1.32 -6.34 3.48
C GLN A 80 -2.71 -6.38 4.11
N THR A 81 -3.75 -5.99 3.37
CA THR A 81 -5.14 -6.10 3.83
C THR A 81 -5.50 -7.53 4.20
N ARG A 82 -5.14 -8.51 3.36
CA ARG A 82 -5.36 -9.93 3.68
C ARG A 82 -4.57 -10.37 4.91
N ALA A 83 -3.30 -9.99 5.01
CA ALA A 83 -2.49 -10.32 6.17
C ALA A 83 -3.11 -9.81 7.48
N ILE A 84 -3.66 -8.59 7.49
CA ILE A 84 -4.37 -8.03 8.65
C ILE A 84 -5.63 -8.84 8.96
N ILE A 85 -6.44 -9.19 7.94
CA ILE A 85 -7.64 -10.03 8.11
C ILE A 85 -7.26 -11.41 8.64
N ASP A 86 -6.14 -11.97 8.19
CA ASP A 86 -5.62 -13.28 8.56
C ASP A 86 -4.86 -13.27 9.92
N GLY A 87 -4.83 -12.13 10.61
CA GLY A 87 -4.31 -12.03 11.98
C GLY A 87 -2.99 -11.27 12.15
N LEU A 88 -2.50 -10.55 11.14
CA LEU A 88 -1.38 -9.61 11.36
C LEU A 88 -1.84 -8.47 12.28
N ASP A 89 -1.21 -8.34 13.42
CA ASP A 89 -1.55 -7.42 14.51
C ASP A 89 -1.24 -5.94 14.21
N ALA A 90 -1.74 -5.43 13.09
CA ALA A 90 -1.57 -4.04 12.71
C ALA A 90 -2.38 -3.12 13.62
N ASP A 91 -1.79 -2.01 14.06
CA ASP A 91 -2.47 -0.95 14.81
C ASP A 91 -2.93 0.17 13.89
N VAL A 92 -2.12 0.51 12.90
CA VAL A 92 -2.38 1.52 11.88
C VAL A 92 -2.17 0.91 10.51
N ALA A 93 -3.15 1.07 9.62
CA ALA A 93 -3.06 0.62 8.25
C ALA A 93 -3.13 1.82 7.29
N ALA A 94 -2.02 2.08 6.58
CA ALA A 94 -1.96 3.10 5.53
C ALA A 94 -1.93 2.39 4.16
N LEU A 95 -3.09 2.33 3.51
CA LEU A 95 -3.32 1.50 2.33
C LEU A 95 -3.33 2.33 1.05
N ALA A 96 -3.19 1.66 -0.11
CA ALA A 96 -3.13 2.34 -1.39
C ALA A 96 -4.49 2.81 -1.92
N LEU A 97 -5.59 2.34 -1.33
CA LEU A 97 -6.94 2.66 -1.79
C LEU A 97 -8.01 2.33 -0.72
N ALA A 98 -9.09 3.11 -0.70
CA ALA A 98 -10.19 2.93 0.25
C ALA A 98 -10.92 1.59 0.10
N GLY A 99 -10.91 0.98 -1.09
CA GLY A 99 -11.49 -0.36 -1.28
C GLY A 99 -10.81 -1.47 -0.47
N ASP A 100 -9.55 -1.28 -0.09
CA ASP A 100 -8.85 -2.21 0.80
C ASP A 100 -9.23 -1.96 2.27
N VAL A 101 -9.49 -0.70 2.66
CA VAL A 101 -10.04 -0.36 3.99
C VAL A 101 -11.46 -0.93 4.17
N LEU A 102 -12.32 -0.82 3.16
CA LEU A 102 -13.67 -1.39 3.21
C LEU A 102 -13.68 -2.91 3.45
N LYS A 103 -12.61 -3.62 3.11
CA LYS A 103 -12.46 -5.05 3.44
C LYS A 103 -12.13 -5.26 4.91
N LEU A 104 -11.32 -4.39 5.51
CA LEU A 104 -11.03 -4.40 6.95
C LEU A 104 -12.29 -4.07 7.76
N GLU A 105 -13.07 -3.07 7.32
CA GLU A 105 -14.36 -2.72 7.90
C GLU A 105 -15.34 -3.90 7.83
N LYS A 106 -15.46 -4.53 6.64
CA LYS A 106 -16.29 -5.73 6.47
C LYS A 106 -15.87 -6.90 7.37
N ALA A 107 -14.57 -7.00 7.68
CA ALA A 107 -14.03 -8.01 8.59
C ALA A 107 -14.21 -7.63 10.07
N GLY A 108 -14.78 -6.47 10.39
CA GLY A 108 -14.99 -5.97 11.76
C GLY A 108 -13.68 -5.60 12.46
N LEU A 109 -12.66 -5.19 11.72
CA LEU A 109 -11.34 -4.78 12.23
C LEU A 109 -11.20 -3.27 12.30
N VAL A 110 -11.92 -2.54 11.45
CA VAL A 110 -12.00 -1.08 11.38
C VAL A 110 -13.46 -0.69 11.54
N ASP A 111 -13.73 0.30 12.35
CA ASP A 111 -15.09 0.78 12.61
C ASP A 111 -15.64 1.59 11.42
N PRO A 112 -16.97 1.54 11.16
CA PRO A 112 -17.61 2.37 10.15
C PRO A 112 -17.43 3.86 10.44
N GLY A 113 -17.19 4.65 9.39
CA GLY A 113 -17.03 6.10 9.51
C GLY A 113 -15.59 6.56 9.63
N TRP A 114 -14.62 5.66 9.43
CA TRP A 114 -13.20 5.96 9.40
C TRP A 114 -12.83 7.14 8.50
N GLU A 115 -13.59 7.42 7.44
CA GLU A 115 -13.38 8.57 6.55
C GLU A 115 -13.54 9.93 7.26
N LYS A 116 -14.17 9.94 8.44
CA LYS A 116 -14.42 11.17 9.22
C LYS A 116 -13.42 11.39 10.36
N GLU A 117 -12.54 10.42 10.62
CA GLU A 117 -11.59 10.48 11.73
C GLU A 117 -10.46 11.50 11.48
N LEU A 118 -10.09 11.69 10.24
CA LEU A 118 -9.03 12.63 9.84
C LEU A 118 -9.51 13.57 8.72
N PRO A 119 -8.81 14.69 8.50
CA PRO A 119 -9.07 15.57 7.37
C PRO A 119 -8.99 14.84 6.02
N ASN A 120 -9.65 15.41 5.01
CA ASN A 120 -9.64 14.91 3.63
C ASN A 120 -10.14 13.48 3.47
N GLY A 121 -11.10 13.04 4.30
CA GLY A 121 -11.61 11.67 4.22
C GLY A 121 -10.60 10.62 4.66
N SER A 122 -9.73 10.95 5.62
CA SER A 122 -8.61 10.12 6.08
C SER A 122 -7.59 9.77 4.97
N ILE A 123 -7.60 10.52 3.87
CA ILE A 123 -6.59 10.42 2.82
C ILE A 123 -5.34 11.20 3.24
N ILE A 124 -4.19 10.55 3.21
CA ILE A 124 -2.90 11.14 3.62
C ILE A 124 -1.90 11.28 2.47
N THR A 125 -2.12 10.61 1.36
CA THR A 125 -1.29 10.73 0.17
C THR A 125 -2.14 10.81 -1.09
N ASN A 126 -1.73 11.66 -2.03
CA ASN A 126 -2.22 11.65 -3.40
C ASN A 126 -1.07 11.37 -4.37
N SER A 127 -1.41 10.76 -5.50
CA SER A 127 -0.52 10.57 -6.64
C SER A 127 -1.33 10.49 -7.92
N VAL A 128 -0.65 10.28 -9.04
CA VAL A 128 -1.24 9.96 -10.34
C VAL A 128 -0.42 8.85 -11.00
N VAL A 129 -0.91 8.28 -12.08
CA VAL A 129 -0.14 7.30 -12.87
C VAL A 129 0.91 8.02 -13.71
N ALA A 130 2.13 7.52 -13.69
CA ALA A 130 3.21 7.93 -14.58
C ALA A 130 3.69 6.77 -15.45
N PHE A 131 4.21 7.07 -16.62
CA PHE A 131 4.88 6.14 -17.50
C PHE A 131 6.39 6.34 -17.41
N LEU A 132 7.09 5.34 -16.90
CA LEU A 132 8.54 5.29 -16.94
C LEU A 132 8.95 4.59 -18.23
N THR A 133 9.82 5.21 -19.02
CA THR A 133 10.23 4.70 -20.32
C THR A 133 11.73 4.38 -20.35
N ARG A 134 12.16 3.61 -21.33
CA ARG A 134 13.59 3.36 -21.56
C ARG A 134 14.31 4.66 -21.94
N PRO A 135 15.65 4.74 -21.74
CA PRO A 135 16.41 5.93 -22.10
C PRO A 135 16.12 6.42 -23.51
N GLY A 136 15.82 7.72 -23.62
CA GLY A 136 15.43 8.37 -24.88
C GLY A 136 14.01 8.08 -25.35
N ASN A 137 13.21 7.32 -24.59
CA ASN A 137 11.83 6.94 -24.95
C ASN A 137 11.72 6.40 -26.41
N PRO A 138 12.44 5.32 -26.76
CA PRO A 138 12.56 4.85 -28.15
C PRO A 138 11.24 4.43 -28.77
N LYS A 139 10.24 4.10 -27.95
CA LYS A 139 8.87 3.78 -28.40
C LYS A 139 7.98 5.03 -28.53
N GLY A 140 8.45 6.21 -28.14
CA GLY A 140 7.70 7.46 -28.22
C GLY A 140 6.37 7.43 -27.45
N VAL A 141 6.34 6.79 -26.27
CA VAL A 141 5.14 6.68 -25.43
C VAL A 141 4.88 8.01 -24.73
N LYS A 142 3.73 8.66 -24.98
CA LYS A 142 3.36 9.96 -24.43
C LYS A 142 1.97 9.98 -23.81
N GLN A 143 1.09 9.09 -24.22
CA GLN A 143 -0.31 9.04 -23.83
C GLN A 143 -0.80 7.60 -23.72
N TRP A 144 -1.95 7.40 -23.10
CA TRP A 144 -2.53 6.07 -22.86
C TRP A 144 -2.66 5.23 -24.13
N ALA A 145 -3.13 5.83 -25.24
CA ALA A 145 -3.31 5.13 -26.51
C ALA A 145 -2.02 4.51 -27.05
N ASP A 146 -0.85 5.08 -26.75
CA ASP A 146 0.44 4.57 -27.20
C ASP A 146 0.76 3.20 -26.61
N LEU A 147 0.21 2.87 -25.43
CA LEU A 147 0.38 1.58 -24.76
C LEU A 147 -0.21 0.41 -25.56
N ALA A 148 -1.23 0.68 -26.39
CA ALA A 148 -1.85 -0.34 -27.24
C ALA A 148 -1.14 -0.57 -28.58
N ARG A 149 -0.16 0.27 -28.97
CA ARG A 149 0.56 0.13 -30.24
C ARG A 149 1.34 -1.19 -30.34
N PRO A 150 1.41 -1.80 -31.54
CA PRO A 150 2.26 -2.98 -31.77
C PRO A 150 3.72 -2.72 -31.34
N GLY A 151 4.38 -3.72 -30.79
CA GLY A 151 5.80 -3.65 -30.40
C GLY A 151 6.08 -2.80 -29.16
N VAL A 152 5.07 -2.39 -28.39
CA VAL A 152 5.21 -1.80 -27.04
C VAL A 152 4.93 -2.87 -26.00
N SER A 153 5.92 -3.21 -25.18
CA SER A 153 5.73 -4.10 -24.01
C SER A 153 5.52 -3.29 -22.74
N VAL A 154 4.54 -3.70 -21.94
CA VAL A 154 4.09 -2.95 -20.76
C VAL A 154 4.37 -3.75 -19.49
N ILE A 155 4.93 -3.09 -18.48
CA ILE A 155 5.02 -3.62 -17.12
C ILE A 155 4.01 -2.87 -16.23
N THR A 156 3.27 -3.62 -15.45
CA THR A 156 2.41 -3.14 -14.38
C THR A 156 2.26 -4.23 -13.31
N ALA A 157 2.00 -3.86 -12.06
CA ALA A 157 1.83 -4.84 -11.01
C ALA A 157 0.49 -5.61 -11.11
N ASN A 158 0.34 -6.65 -10.29
CA ASN A 158 -0.85 -7.49 -10.26
C ASN A 158 -1.99 -6.85 -9.45
N PRO A 159 -3.16 -6.55 -10.03
CA PRO A 159 -4.30 -5.97 -9.30
C PRO A 159 -4.91 -6.87 -8.20
N LYS A 160 -4.58 -8.15 -8.19
CA LYS A 160 -5.01 -9.05 -7.10
C LYS A 160 -4.19 -8.86 -5.81
N THR A 161 -3.00 -8.25 -5.90
CA THR A 161 -2.09 -8.05 -4.76
C THR A 161 -1.72 -6.59 -4.53
N SER A 162 -1.70 -5.78 -5.60
CA SER A 162 -1.26 -4.39 -5.61
C SER A 162 -2.42 -3.41 -5.77
N GLY A 163 -2.55 -2.48 -4.83
CA GLY A 163 -3.50 -1.35 -4.98
C GLY A 163 -3.10 -0.41 -6.12
N GLY A 164 -1.80 -0.18 -6.32
CA GLY A 164 -1.30 0.62 -7.45
C GLY A 164 -1.70 0.07 -8.81
N ALA A 165 -1.68 -1.25 -8.95
CA ALA A 165 -2.12 -1.90 -10.18
C ALA A 165 -3.63 -1.72 -10.45
N ARG A 166 -4.45 -1.64 -9.40
CA ARG A 166 -5.88 -1.29 -9.56
C ARG A 166 -6.05 0.15 -10.05
N TRP A 167 -5.26 1.07 -9.54
CA TRP A 167 -5.24 2.44 -10.04
C TRP A 167 -4.75 2.52 -11.49
N ASN A 168 -3.71 1.77 -11.87
CA ASN A 168 -3.25 1.69 -13.26
C ASN A 168 -4.35 1.16 -14.19
N PHE A 169 -5.09 0.13 -13.75
CA PHE A 169 -6.24 -0.40 -14.48
C PHE A 169 -7.34 0.66 -14.66
N LEU A 170 -7.69 1.38 -13.58
CA LEU A 170 -8.68 2.46 -13.63
C LEU A 170 -8.19 3.61 -14.52
N GLY A 171 -6.89 3.92 -14.50
CA GLY A 171 -6.28 4.90 -15.39
C GLY A 171 -6.44 4.53 -16.86
N LEU A 172 -6.15 3.28 -17.22
CA LEU A 172 -6.36 2.74 -18.58
C LEU A 172 -7.83 2.81 -18.97
N TRP A 173 -8.73 2.31 -18.13
CA TRP A 173 -10.17 2.29 -18.41
C TRP A 173 -10.73 3.71 -18.54
N GLY A 174 -10.44 4.55 -17.56
CA GLY A 174 -10.94 5.93 -17.52
C GLY A 174 -10.37 6.81 -18.61
N SER A 175 -9.18 6.53 -19.13
CA SER A 175 -8.62 7.28 -20.27
C SER A 175 -9.49 7.18 -21.52
N VAL A 176 -10.33 6.17 -21.61
CA VAL A 176 -11.33 5.99 -22.69
C VAL A 176 -12.72 6.37 -22.19
N ALA A 177 -13.23 5.69 -21.16
CA ALA A 177 -14.62 5.84 -20.73
C ALA A 177 -14.95 7.20 -20.09
N ARG A 178 -13.94 7.97 -19.63
CA ARG A 178 -14.13 9.31 -19.03
C ARG A 178 -13.71 10.46 -19.98
N THR A 179 -13.46 10.12 -21.25
CA THR A 179 -13.12 11.09 -22.31
C THR A 179 -14.01 10.97 -23.53
N GLY A 180 -15.21 10.40 -23.36
CA GLY A 180 -16.21 10.30 -24.42
C GLY A 180 -16.29 8.93 -25.11
N GLY A 181 -15.42 7.97 -24.75
CA GLY A 181 -15.53 6.58 -25.24
C GLY A 181 -16.56 5.76 -24.45
N THR A 182 -16.96 4.65 -25.02
CA THR A 182 -17.88 3.69 -24.39
C THR A 182 -17.14 2.73 -23.44
N GLU A 183 -17.87 2.08 -22.54
CA GLU A 183 -17.33 1.02 -21.66
C GLU A 183 -16.81 -0.19 -22.48
N ALA A 184 -17.42 -0.49 -23.63
CA ALA A 184 -16.95 -1.54 -24.55
C ALA A 184 -15.57 -1.16 -25.13
N GLN A 185 -15.42 0.07 -25.63
CA GLN A 185 -14.13 0.57 -26.12
C GLN A 185 -13.05 0.59 -25.05
N ALA A 186 -13.41 0.94 -23.81
CA ALA A 186 -12.50 0.88 -22.69
C ALA A 186 -12.05 -0.56 -22.40
N LYS A 187 -12.97 -1.53 -22.42
CA LYS A 187 -12.66 -2.96 -22.26
C LYS A 187 -11.70 -3.44 -23.35
N ASP A 188 -11.96 -3.12 -24.61
CA ASP A 188 -11.11 -3.50 -25.74
C ASP A 188 -9.71 -2.91 -25.61
N PHE A 189 -9.62 -1.63 -25.25
CA PHE A 189 -8.34 -0.94 -25.03
C PHE A 189 -7.54 -1.58 -23.90
N VAL A 190 -8.15 -1.80 -22.72
CA VAL A 190 -7.51 -2.44 -21.58
C VAL A 190 -7.07 -3.85 -21.94
N SER A 191 -7.89 -4.64 -22.64
CA SER A 191 -7.55 -5.96 -23.15
C SER A 191 -6.32 -5.91 -24.07
N ALA A 192 -6.28 -4.96 -25.02
CA ALA A 192 -5.14 -4.78 -25.91
C ALA A 192 -3.83 -4.48 -25.18
N VAL A 193 -3.88 -3.68 -24.10
CA VAL A 193 -2.71 -3.38 -23.28
C VAL A 193 -2.28 -4.59 -22.46
N TYR A 194 -3.20 -5.24 -21.74
CA TYR A 194 -2.87 -6.37 -20.86
C TYR A 194 -2.43 -7.64 -21.62
N ARG A 195 -2.79 -7.82 -22.88
CA ARG A 195 -2.22 -8.87 -23.73
C ARG A 195 -0.70 -8.76 -23.90
N LYS A 196 -0.14 -7.57 -23.72
CA LYS A 196 1.31 -7.27 -23.83
C LYS A 196 2.03 -7.24 -22.48
N VAL A 197 1.32 -7.53 -21.39
CA VAL A 197 1.89 -7.63 -20.06
C VAL A 197 2.28 -9.08 -19.82
N ASP A 198 3.56 -9.39 -19.97
CA ASP A 198 4.08 -10.75 -19.82
C ASP A 198 4.24 -11.16 -18.36
N ASN A 199 4.53 -10.21 -17.48
CA ASN A 199 4.77 -10.42 -16.07
C ASN A 199 3.97 -9.42 -15.23
N LEU A 200 3.38 -9.89 -14.14
CA LEU A 200 2.62 -9.10 -13.16
C LEU A 200 3.32 -9.17 -11.79
N PRO A 201 4.31 -8.29 -11.52
CA PRO A 201 4.94 -8.19 -10.22
C PRO A 201 3.92 -8.03 -9.08
N LYS A 202 4.24 -8.53 -7.88
CA LYS A 202 3.29 -8.58 -6.76
C LYS A 202 2.86 -7.20 -6.25
N ASP A 203 3.73 -6.19 -6.41
CA ASP A 203 3.46 -4.81 -5.99
C ASP A 203 4.19 -3.79 -6.89
N ALA A 204 3.90 -2.52 -6.66
CA ALA A 204 4.42 -1.42 -7.46
C ALA A 204 5.95 -1.26 -7.34
N ARG A 205 6.54 -1.52 -6.17
CA ARG A 205 8.00 -1.47 -5.98
C ARG A 205 8.69 -2.58 -6.75
N GLU A 206 8.18 -3.81 -6.68
CA GLU A 206 8.72 -4.91 -7.48
C GLU A 206 8.56 -4.67 -8.98
N ALA A 207 7.49 -3.98 -9.40
CA ALA A 207 7.34 -3.56 -10.80
C ALA A 207 8.43 -2.56 -11.22
N THR A 208 8.77 -1.59 -10.35
CA THR A 208 9.91 -0.68 -10.56
C THR A 208 11.23 -1.46 -10.70
N ASP A 209 11.50 -2.40 -9.80
CA ASP A 209 12.71 -3.21 -9.86
C ASP A 209 12.76 -4.10 -11.12
N THR A 210 11.62 -4.65 -11.53
CA THR A 210 11.49 -5.45 -12.76
C THR A 210 11.84 -4.61 -13.99
N PHE A 211 11.34 -3.39 -14.04
CA PHE A 211 11.62 -2.47 -15.13
C PHE A 211 13.06 -1.95 -15.06
N LEU A 212 13.49 -1.30 -13.99
CA LEU A 212 14.76 -0.60 -13.92
C LEU A 212 15.97 -1.55 -13.79
N LYS A 213 15.87 -2.56 -12.91
CA LYS A 213 17.02 -3.43 -12.58
C LYS A 213 17.10 -4.67 -13.44
N ARG A 214 15.94 -5.28 -13.80
CA ARG A 214 15.89 -6.48 -14.62
C ARG A 214 15.77 -6.19 -16.12
N GLY A 215 15.60 -4.91 -16.50
CA GLY A 215 15.54 -4.48 -17.90
C GLY A 215 14.33 -4.95 -18.69
N GLN A 216 13.23 -5.36 -18.04
CA GLN A 216 12.04 -5.90 -18.72
C GLN A 216 11.08 -4.78 -19.14
N GLY A 217 10.40 -4.98 -20.28
CA GLY A 217 9.40 -4.08 -20.84
C GLY A 217 9.95 -2.78 -21.46
N ASP A 218 9.15 -2.11 -22.25
CA ASP A 218 9.46 -0.81 -22.86
C ASP A 218 8.94 0.35 -22.02
N VAL A 219 7.84 0.13 -21.30
CA VAL A 219 7.18 1.12 -20.45
C VAL A 219 6.65 0.47 -19.17
N LEU A 220 6.85 1.16 -18.05
CA LEU A 220 6.28 0.80 -16.76
C LEU A 220 5.17 1.80 -16.41
N LEU A 221 3.97 1.29 -16.10
CA LEU A 221 2.92 2.05 -15.44
C LEU A 221 3.11 1.98 -13.94
N ASN A 222 3.32 3.13 -13.31
CA ASN A 222 3.48 3.18 -11.86
C ASN A 222 3.03 4.53 -11.30
N TYR A 223 3.16 4.71 -9.99
CA TYR A 223 2.94 5.99 -9.33
C TYR A 223 3.95 7.06 -9.77
N GLU A 224 3.50 8.32 -9.84
CA GLU A 224 4.38 9.47 -10.09
C GLU A 224 5.51 9.56 -9.05
N ASN A 225 5.24 9.27 -7.76
CA ASN A 225 6.27 9.28 -6.72
C ASN A 225 7.37 8.22 -6.95
N GLU A 226 7.07 7.05 -7.51
CA GLU A 226 8.07 6.06 -7.89
C GLU A 226 9.00 6.60 -8.99
N ALA A 227 8.43 7.28 -9.99
CA ALA A 227 9.21 7.90 -11.05
C ALA A 227 10.10 9.03 -10.53
N ILE A 228 9.58 9.87 -9.63
CA ILE A 228 10.33 10.95 -8.98
C ILE A 228 11.49 10.38 -8.15
N GLN A 229 11.24 9.33 -7.36
CA GLN A 229 12.28 8.69 -6.55
C GLN A 229 13.36 8.05 -7.43
N ALA A 230 12.98 7.32 -8.46
CA ALA A 230 13.92 6.72 -9.41
C ALA A 230 14.79 7.77 -10.14
N THR A 231 14.20 8.92 -10.48
CA THR A 231 14.94 10.05 -11.05
C THR A 231 15.93 10.64 -10.04
N LYS A 232 15.53 10.86 -8.80
CA LYS A 232 16.42 11.37 -7.74
C LYS A 232 17.55 10.42 -7.40
N ALA A 233 17.32 9.12 -7.48
CA ALA A 233 18.31 8.09 -7.27
C ALA A 233 19.27 7.90 -8.48
N GLY A 234 19.01 8.59 -9.60
CA GLY A 234 19.78 8.41 -10.85
C GLY A 234 19.49 7.08 -11.56
N GLU A 235 18.48 6.33 -11.12
CA GLU A 235 18.10 5.04 -11.72
C GLU A 235 17.25 5.24 -12.98
N LEU A 236 16.47 6.33 -13.07
CA LEU A 236 15.71 6.73 -14.26
C LEU A 236 16.42 7.87 -14.97
N GLN A 237 16.98 7.58 -16.15
CA GLN A 237 17.78 8.54 -16.92
C GLN A 237 16.97 9.37 -17.92
N THR A 238 15.71 9.02 -18.13
CA THR A 238 14.81 9.71 -19.07
C THR A 238 13.67 10.35 -18.27
N PRO A 239 13.23 11.55 -18.64
CA PRO A 239 12.03 12.12 -18.04
C PRO A 239 10.84 11.16 -18.16
N PHE A 240 10.15 10.92 -17.05
CA PHE A 240 8.91 10.13 -17.06
C PHE A 240 7.76 10.97 -17.65
N VAL A 241 6.72 10.28 -18.11
CA VAL A 241 5.53 10.91 -18.69
C VAL A 241 4.37 10.81 -17.70
N VAL A 242 3.74 11.94 -17.41
CA VAL A 242 2.44 11.98 -16.74
C VAL A 242 1.38 12.31 -17.79
N PRO A 243 0.46 11.39 -18.12
CA PRO A 243 -0.59 11.64 -19.10
C PRO A 243 -1.50 12.79 -18.66
N GLU A 244 -1.94 13.62 -19.62
CA GLU A 244 -2.83 14.76 -19.36
C GLU A 244 -4.22 14.35 -18.85
N VAL A 245 -4.69 13.15 -19.21
CA VAL A 245 -5.87 12.50 -18.66
C VAL A 245 -5.37 11.46 -17.65
N ASN A 246 -5.81 11.55 -16.39
CA ASN A 246 -5.25 10.68 -15.36
C ASN A 246 -6.26 10.39 -14.25
N VAL A 247 -5.95 9.40 -13.43
CA VAL A 247 -6.70 9.04 -12.24
C VAL A 247 -6.03 9.61 -11.00
N ARG A 248 -6.83 10.16 -10.09
CA ARG A 248 -6.35 10.54 -8.75
C ARG A 248 -6.19 9.29 -7.90
N ILE A 249 -4.97 9.03 -7.52
CA ILE A 249 -4.61 7.95 -6.61
C ILE A 249 -4.70 8.50 -5.18
N GLU A 250 -5.52 7.89 -4.34
CA GLU A 250 -5.80 8.34 -2.98
C GLU A 250 -5.44 7.24 -1.99
N GLY A 251 -4.47 7.51 -1.13
CA GLY A 251 -3.98 6.59 -0.09
C GLY A 251 -4.57 6.94 1.28
N PRO A 252 -5.52 6.16 1.81
CA PRO A 252 -6.07 6.35 3.14
C PRO A 252 -5.18 5.81 4.23
N VAL A 253 -5.34 6.36 5.44
CA VAL A 253 -4.87 5.78 6.69
C VAL A 253 -6.05 5.52 7.61
N VAL A 254 -6.02 4.40 8.30
CA VAL A 254 -7.03 4.01 9.29
C VAL A 254 -6.38 3.39 10.52
N ILE A 255 -7.09 3.48 11.64
CA ILE A 255 -6.79 2.74 12.85
C ILE A 255 -7.44 1.37 12.74
N VAL A 256 -6.73 0.32 13.12
CA VAL A 256 -7.30 -1.02 13.20
C VAL A 256 -7.91 -1.17 14.58
N ASP A 257 -9.15 -0.72 14.73
CA ASP A 257 -9.83 -0.51 16.00
C ASP A 257 -9.78 -1.70 16.94
N ARG A 258 -10.11 -2.88 16.42
CA ARG A 258 -10.10 -4.11 17.19
C ARG A 258 -8.72 -4.45 17.77
N ASN A 259 -7.66 -4.13 17.05
CA ASN A 259 -6.29 -4.42 17.49
C ASN A 259 -5.82 -3.40 18.52
N VAL A 260 -6.02 -2.10 18.29
CA VAL A 260 -5.59 -1.06 19.25
C VAL A 260 -6.33 -1.16 20.58
N GLU A 261 -7.59 -1.61 20.58
CA GLU A 261 -8.33 -1.90 21.82
C GLU A 261 -7.71 -3.05 22.60
N ARG A 262 -7.42 -4.15 21.92
CA ARG A 262 -6.75 -5.32 22.52
C ARG A 262 -5.35 -4.98 23.03
N HIS A 263 -4.60 -4.18 22.26
CA HIS A 263 -3.24 -3.78 22.61
C HIS A 263 -3.23 -2.66 23.67
N GLY A 264 -4.31 -1.87 23.79
CA GLY A 264 -4.39 -0.72 24.70
C GLY A 264 -3.40 0.39 24.31
N ASN A 265 -3.16 0.60 23.00
CA ASN A 265 -2.25 1.59 22.44
C ASN A 265 -2.96 2.59 21.51
N ARG A 266 -4.30 2.66 21.56
CA ARG A 266 -5.14 3.57 20.76
C ARG A 266 -4.64 5.02 20.76
N PRO A 267 -4.29 5.66 21.92
CA PRO A 267 -3.83 7.05 21.90
C PRO A 267 -2.59 7.27 21.02
N ALA A 268 -1.66 6.32 21.01
CA ALA A 268 -0.46 6.41 20.17
C ALA A 268 -0.78 6.18 18.69
N ALA A 269 -1.70 5.27 18.37
CA ALA A 269 -2.17 5.02 17.01
C ALA A 269 -2.88 6.24 16.41
N GLU A 270 -3.80 6.86 17.18
CA GLU A 270 -4.49 8.10 16.79
C GLU A 270 -3.53 9.27 16.60
N ALA A 271 -2.57 9.42 17.51
CA ALA A 271 -1.54 10.45 17.39
C ALA A 271 -0.69 10.26 16.12
N LEU A 272 -0.30 9.01 15.79
CA LEU A 272 0.41 8.72 14.55
C LEU A 272 -0.44 9.06 13.33
N ALA A 273 -1.68 8.56 13.27
CA ALA A 273 -2.58 8.81 12.14
C ALA A 273 -2.79 10.33 11.92
N LYS A 274 -3.01 11.08 13.00
CA LYS A 274 -3.13 12.53 12.97
C LYS A 274 -1.82 13.21 12.51
N TYR A 275 -0.66 12.72 12.98
CA TYR A 275 0.64 13.28 12.59
C TYR A 275 0.89 13.14 11.09
N LEU A 276 0.44 12.06 10.46
CA LEU A 276 0.58 11.85 9.02
C LEU A 276 -0.14 12.92 8.17
N SER A 277 -1.19 13.54 8.72
CA SER A 277 -1.89 14.67 8.07
C SER A 277 -1.24 16.03 8.37
N SER A 278 -0.26 16.10 9.28
CA SER A 278 0.39 17.36 9.65
C SER A 278 1.24 17.94 8.53
N GLU A 279 1.45 19.24 8.56
CA GLU A 279 2.35 19.95 7.63
C GLU A 279 3.74 19.30 7.59
N ALA A 280 4.30 18.93 8.75
CA ALA A 280 5.62 18.31 8.86
C ALA A 280 5.72 16.98 8.10
N ALA A 281 4.74 16.09 8.27
CA ALA A 281 4.69 14.83 7.55
C ALA A 281 4.41 15.03 6.06
N GLN A 282 3.50 15.94 5.72
CA GLN A 282 3.11 16.21 4.33
C GLN A 282 4.24 16.85 3.51
N ARG A 283 5.13 17.62 4.14
CA ARG A 283 6.38 18.07 3.50
C ARG A 283 7.29 16.91 3.12
N ILE A 284 7.42 15.92 4.00
CA ILE A 284 8.21 14.73 3.71
C ILE A 284 7.56 13.91 2.60
N PHE A 285 6.25 13.70 2.63
CA PHE A 285 5.54 13.04 1.53
C PHE A 285 5.78 13.76 0.19
N ALA A 286 5.74 15.09 0.18
CA ALA A 286 6.03 15.89 -1.02
C ALA A 286 7.49 15.75 -1.50
N GLU A 287 8.45 15.69 -0.58
CA GLU A 287 9.85 15.43 -0.89
C GLU A 287 10.07 14.04 -1.45
N GLU A 288 9.28 13.05 -1.03
CA GLU A 288 9.27 11.69 -1.56
C GLU A 288 8.41 11.53 -2.83
N GLY A 289 7.91 12.63 -3.38
CA GLY A 289 7.21 12.65 -4.67
C GLY A 289 5.71 12.39 -4.60
N PHE A 290 5.11 12.29 -3.42
CA PHE A 290 3.66 12.28 -3.28
C PHE A 290 3.10 13.69 -3.41
N ARG A 291 1.92 13.82 -4.01
CA ARG A 291 1.15 15.07 -4.03
C ARG A 291 0.52 15.25 -2.64
N PRO A 292 0.95 16.25 -1.84
CA PRO A 292 0.46 16.38 -0.48
C PRO A 292 -1.01 16.74 -0.43
N VAL A 293 -1.69 16.26 0.61
CA VAL A 293 -3.10 16.57 0.87
C VAL A 293 -3.27 17.84 1.72
N HIS A 294 -2.21 18.31 2.37
CA HIS A 294 -2.22 19.53 3.18
C HIS A 294 -2.18 20.76 2.27
N PRO A 295 -3.20 21.66 2.30
CA PRO A 295 -3.34 22.74 1.32
C PRO A 295 -2.12 23.66 1.22
N GLN A 296 -1.59 24.14 2.38
CA GLN A 296 -0.44 25.05 2.39
C GLN A 296 0.83 24.38 1.84
N VAL A 297 1.02 23.07 2.09
CA VAL A 297 2.15 22.32 1.52
C VAL A 297 1.96 22.18 0.01
N TRP A 298 0.75 21.83 -0.44
CA TRP A 298 0.45 21.71 -1.86
C TRP A 298 0.73 23.03 -2.61
N ASP A 299 0.27 24.16 -2.12
CA ASP A 299 0.49 25.46 -2.74
C ASP A 299 1.98 25.82 -2.93
N GLN A 300 2.82 25.37 -2.01
CA GLN A 300 4.27 25.59 -2.07
C GLN A 300 5.00 24.67 -3.05
N VAL A 301 4.48 23.47 -3.30
CA VAL A 301 5.19 22.43 -4.05
C VAL A 301 4.54 22.06 -5.39
N ARG A 302 3.32 22.51 -5.68
CA ARG A 302 2.55 22.09 -6.87
C ARG A 302 3.28 22.29 -8.19
N SER A 303 4.18 23.28 -8.28
CA SER A 303 4.99 23.51 -9.49
C SER A 303 6.04 22.43 -9.77
N ARG A 304 6.29 21.53 -8.80
CA ARG A 304 7.21 20.39 -8.97
C ARG A 304 6.53 19.19 -9.63
N PHE A 305 5.20 19.21 -9.73
CA PHE A 305 4.41 18.11 -10.26
C PHE A 305 3.88 18.43 -11.65
N ALA A 306 3.84 17.42 -12.50
CA ALA A 306 3.30 17.60 -13.84
C ALA A 306 1.81 18.00 -13.79
N PRO A 307 1.36 18.93 -14.63
CA PRO A 307 -0.06 19.27 -14.71
C PRO A 307 -0.87 18.13 -15.31
N VAL A 308 -2.07 17.91 -14.77
CA VAL A 308 -3.06 16.97 -15.31
C VAL A 308 -4.29 17.78 -15.74
N LYS A 309 -4.70 17.66 -17.00
CA LYS A 309 -5.83 18.43 -17.55
C LYS A 309 -7.17 17.83 -17.14
N THR A 310 -7.29 16.51 -17.21
CA THR A 310 -8.49 15.76 -16.83
C THR A 310 -8.12 14.78 -15.75
N LEU A 311 -8.58 15.04 -14.54
CA LEU A 311 -8.33 14.21 -13.37
C LEU A 311 -9.66 13.62 -12.90
N PHE A 312 -9.84 12.31 -13.04
CA PHE A 312 -10.96 11.57 -12.49
C PHE A 312 -10.52 10.77 -11.25
N ASP A 313 -11.48 10.27 -10.49
CA ASP A 313 -11.26 9.57 -9.22
C ASP A 313 -12.15 8.33 -9.10
N ALA A 314 -12.08 7.65 -7.95
CA ALA A 314 -12.93 6.48 -7.68
C ALA A 314 -14.43 6.81 -7.69
N ALA A 315 -14.83 8.03 -7.32
CA ALA A 315 -16.24 8.46 -7.34
C ALA A 315 -16.80 8.46 -8.76
N SER A 316 -15.97 8.77 -9.77
CA SER A 316 -16.33 8.73 -11.19
C SER A 316 -16.77 7.33 -11.68
N PHE A 317 -16.42 6.28 -10.91
CA PHE A 317 -16.81 4.88 -11.17
C PHE A 317 -17.87 4.37 -10.19
N GLY A 318 -18.51 5.23 -9.41
CA GLY A 318 -19.47 4.87 -8.39
C GLY A 318 -18.87 4.44 -7.05
N GLY A 319 -17.58 4.76 -6.83
CA GLY A 319 -16.84 4.45 -5.60
C GLY A 319 -16.29 3.02 -5.56
N TRP A 320 -15.51 2.72 -4.53
CA TRP A 320 -14.75 1.47 -4.45
C TRP A 320 -15.60 0.21 -4.38
N LYS A 321 -16.81 0.28 -3.82
CA LYS A 321 -17.75 -0.86 -3.82
C LYS A 321 -18.15 -1.23 -5.26
N SER A 322 -18.51 -0.25 -6.07
CA SER A 322 -18.84 -0.43 -7.48
C SER A 322 -17.63 -0.90 -8.28
N ILE A 323 -16.47 -0.28 -8.07
CA ILE A 323 -15.21 -0.66 -8.72
C ILE A 323 -14.87 -2.13 -8.45
N ASP A 324 -14.93 -2.57 -7.20
CA ASP A 324 -14.60 -3.95 -6.85
C ASP A 324 -15.58 -4.94 -7.51
N GLN A 325 -16.87 -4.66 -7.48
CA GLN A 325 -17.91 -5.48 -8.11
C GLN A 325 -17.73 -5.56 -9.64
N THR A 326 -17.48 -4.43 -10.28
CA THR A 326 -17.41 -4.35 -11.76
C THR A 326 -16.10 -4.91 -12.28
N PHE A 327 -14.97 -4.62 -11.63
CA PHE A 327 -13.67 -4.88 -12.21
C PHE A 327 -12.89 -6.01 -11.54
N PHE A 328 -12.96 -6.18 -10.22
CA PHE A 328 -12.00 -7.02 -9.48
C PHE A 328 -12.58 -8.18 -8.70
N ALA A 329 -13.91 -8.25 -8.52
CA ALA A 329 -14.57 -9.40 -7.92
C ALA A 329 -14.34 -10.67 -8.73
N LYS A 330 -14.57 -11.83 -8.13
CA LYS A 330 -14.46 -13.13 -8.82
C LYS A 330 -15.40 -13.16 -10.04
N GLY A 331 -14.82 -13.43 -11.22
CA GLY A 331 -15.56 -13.46 -12.50
C GLY A 331 -15.84 -12.09 -13.11
N ALA A 332 -15.40 -10.99 -12.47
CA ALA A 332 -15.54 -9.64 -13.01
C ALA A 332 -14.57 -9.38 -14.19
N VAL A 333 -14.58 -8.16 -14.72
CA VAL A 333 -13.83 -7.78 -15.94
C VAL A 333 -12.37 -8.24 -15.90
N TRP A 334 -11.67 -8.05 -14.79
CA TRP A 334 -10.27 -8.50 -14.65
C TRP A 334 -10.11 -10.00 -14.93
N ASP A 335 -10.94 -10.84 -14.33
CA ASP A 335 -10.85 -12.29 -14.50
C ASP A 335 -11.20 -12.71 -15.94
N GLN A 336 -12.15 -12.01 -16.59
CA GLN A 336 -12.50 -12.24 -18.00
C GLN A 336 -11.34 -11.95 -18.94
N LEU A 337 -10.65 -10.80 -18.77
CA LEU A 337 -9.48 -10.42 -19.57
C LEU A 337 -8.34 -11.45 -19.47
N PHE A 338 -8.16 -12.07 -18.29
CA PHE A 338 -7.16 -13.11 -18.11
C PHE A 338 -7.58 -14.48 -18.61
N ALA A 339 -8.86 -14.80 -18.61
CA ALA A 339 -9.37 -16.04 -19.21
C ALA A 339 -9.18 -16.05 -20.74
N GLU A 340 -9.31 -14.89 -21.38
CA GLU A 340 -9.11 -14.69 -22.83
C GLU A 340 -7.60 -14.75 -23.23
N LYS A 341 -6.68 -14.67 -22.27
CA LYS A 341 -5.22 -14.74 -22.51
C LYS A 341 -4.69 -16.18 -22.53
N ARG A 342 -5.44 -17.15 -22.00
CA ARG A 342 -5.08 -18.57 -21.94
C ARG A 342 -5.61 -19.31 -23.16
#